data_9bec70dd9183bd727a227b8fb82236ac
#
_entry.id   9bec70dd9183bd727a227b8fb82236ac
#
_cell.length_a   1.000
_cell.length_b   1.000
_cell.length_c   1.000
_cell.angle_alpha   90.00
_cell.angle_beta   90.00
_cell.angle_gamma   90.00
#
_symmetry.space_group_name_H-M   'P 1'
#
loop_
_entity.id
_entity.type
_entity.pdbx_description
1 polymer ?
#
loop_
_entity_poly.entity_id
_entity_poly.type
_entity_poly.pdbx_seq_one_letter_code
_entity_poly.pdbx_strand_id
1 'polypeptide(L)'
;VSVSAVLLAAGASTRFGSPKMLAPVPPEGRPMLAHVIDTWRGAGFAEIVVVLGFGGQELRKETEENLLRRSEGAPVRWVENPHWESGMFSSIRTGLAAIRPESTHAALSPADLPFLRRSSLRTVLFATTLPEADSRALLVPVCGMRRGHPLLIPAFLVARVLSWPADDRLNRLFAEPDVKVLQLEGFDETILLDVDRPADLAAAAAPAGTRA
;
A
#
# COMPACT_ATOMS: atom_id res chain seq x y z
N VAL A 1 13.80 11.32 8.78
CA VAL A 1 12.63 10.42 8.83
C VAL A 1 12.83 9.35 7.77
N SER A 2 12.74 8.07 8.15
CA SER A 2 12.83 6.92 7.25
C SER A 2 11.48 6.21 7.22
N VAL A 3 10.86 6.07 6.05
CA VAL A 3 9.56 5.42 5.90
C VAL A 3 9.70 4.20 4.99
N SER A 4 9.36 3.01 5.52
CA SER A 4 9.24 1.79 4.72
C SER A 4 7.83 1.67 4.17
N ALA A 5 7.69 1.40 2.86
CA ALA A 5 6.41 1.05 2.25
C ALA A 5 6.11 -0.44 2.43
N VAL A 6 4.84 -0.79 2.67
CA VAL A 6 4.34 -2.17 2.71
C VAL A 6 3.17 -2.28 1.76
N LEU A 7 3.35 -3.04 0.68
CA LEU A 7 2.34 -3.32 -0.35
C LEU A 7 1.79 -4.73 -0.18
N LEU A 8 0.48 -4.84 0.01
CA LEU A 8 -0.19 -6.13 0.21
C LEU A 8 -0.67 -6.69 -1.14
N ALA A 9 -0.01 -7.72 -1.63
CA ALA A 9 -0.31 -8.41 -2.89
C ALA A 9 -0.61 -9.92 -2.69
N ALA A 10 -1.04 -10.32 -1.50
CA ALA A 10 -1.19 -11.72 -1.10
C ALA A 10 -2.54 -12.36 -1.44
N GLY A 11 -3.52 -11.60 -1.94
CA GLY A 11 -4.89 -12.06 -2.18
C GLY A 11 -5.03 -12.95 -3.43
N ALA A 12 -5.94 -13.94 -3.38
CA ALA A 12 -6.20 -14.88 -4.48
C ALA A 12 -7.00 -14.29 -5.67
N SER A 13 -7.39 -13.03 -5.63
CA SER A 13 -8.09 -12.31 -6.74
C SER A 13 -9.36 -12.99 -7.25
N THR A 14 -10.11 -13.69 -6.41
CA THR A 14 -11.25 -14.55 -6.79
C THR A 14 -12.37 -13.80 -7.53
N ARG A 15 -12.60 -12.52 -7.19
CA ARG A 15 -13.61 -11.67 -7.86
C ARG A 15 -13.16 -11.16 -9.23
N PHE A 16 -11.86 -11.13 -9.49
CA PHE A 16 -11.29 -10.67 -10.75
C PHE A 16 -11.31 -11.74 -11.84
N GLY A 17 -11.35 -13.03 -11.46
CA GLY A 17 -11.39 -14.17 -12.38
C GLY A 17 -10.04 -14.56 -13.00
N SER A 18 -8.98 -13.78 -12.73
CA SER A 18 -7.60 -14.03 -13.14
C SER A 18 -6.66 -13.37 -12.12
N PRO A 19 -5.33 -13.61 -12.14
CA PRO A 19 -4.39 -12.95 -11.25
C PRO A 19 -4.44 -11.42 -11.41
N LYS A 20 -5.22 -10.74 -10.58
CA LYS A 20 -5.48 -9.29 -10.62
C LYS A 20 -4.19 -8.47 -10.72
N MET A 21 -3.16 -8.86 -9.97
CA MET A 21 -1.89 -8.15 -9.93
C MET A 21 -1.11 -8.19 -11.26
N LEU A 22 -1.46 -9.13 -12.17
CA LEU A 22 -0.90 -9.21 -13.52
C LEU A 22 -1.79 -8.52 -14.58
N ALA A 23 -2.96 -8.00 -14.21
CA ALA A 23 -3.83 -7.31 -15.14
C ALA A 23 -3.14 -6.08 -15.75
N PRO A 24 -3.28 -5.85 -17.07
CA PRO A 24 -2.64 -4.72 -17.75
C PRO A 24 -3.29 -3.40 -17.36
N VAL A 25 -2.52 -2.45 -16.83
CA VAL A 25 -2.99 -1.10 -16.47
C VAL A 25 -2.86 -0.16 -17.67
N PRO A 26 -3.94 0.48 -18.12
CA PRO A 26 -3.88 1.50 -19.17
C PRO A 26 -3.05 2.73 -18.78
N PRO A 27 -2.45 3.47 -19.72
CA PRO A 27 -2.39 3.17 -21.15
C PRO A 27 -1.25 2.21 -21.55
N GLU A 28 -0.24 1.99 -20.70
CA GLU A 28 0.99 1.25 -21.04
C GLU A 28 0.79 -0.26 -21.11
N GLY A 29 -0.31 -0.77 -20.56
CA GLY A 29 -0.61 -2.21 -20.56
C GLY A 29 0.33 -3.05 -19.68
N ARG A 30 1.01 -2.43 -18.73
CA ARG A 30 1.94 -3.12 -17.81
C ARG A 30 1.18 -3.85 -16.70
N PRO A 31 1.70 -4.97 -16.17
CA PRO A 31 1.14 -5.64 -15.01
C PRO A 31 0.90 -4.66 -13.86
N MET A 32 -0.26 -4.76 -13.22
CA MET A 32 -0.68 -3.83 -12.16
C MET A 32 0.36 -3.70 -11.05
N LEU A 33 0.89 -4.82 -10.56
CA LEU A 33 1.86 -4.80 -9.47
C LEU A 33 3.16 -4.09 -9.88
N ALA A 34 3.65 -4.30 -11.12
CA ALA A 34 4.83 -3.61 -11.63
C ALA A 34 4.59 -2.10 -11.74
N HIS A 35 3.40 -1.68 -12.24
CA HIS A 35 3.01 -0.28 -12.33
C HIS A 35 2.96 0.39 -10.95
N VAL A 36 2.33 -0.26 -9.97
CA VAL A 36 2.24 0.23 -8.58
C VAL A 36 3.62 0.35 -7.97
N ILE A 37 4.44 -0.69 -8.03
CA ILE A 37 5.81 -0.67 -7.46
C ILE A 37 6.62 0.49 -8.04
N ASP A 38 6.60 0.72 -9.36
CA ASP A 38 7.35 1.82 -9.98
C ASP A 38 6.83 3.21 -9.57
N THR A 39 5.52 3.35 -9.33
CA THR A 39 4.94 4.58 -8.76
C THR A 39 5.51 4.85 -7.37
N TRP A 40 5.56 3.84 -6.52
CA TRP A 40 6.07 3.95 -5.16
C TRP A 40 7.59 4.13 -5.11
N ARG A 41 8.36 3.43 -5.96
CA ARG A 41 9.83 3.57 -6.03
C ARG A 41 10.27 5.01 -6.26
N GLY A 42 9.56 5.76 -7.08
CA GLY A 42 9.87 7.15 -7.40
C GLY A 42 9.33 8.18 -6.40
N ALA A 43 8.66 7.76 -5.32
CA ALA A 43 8.06 8.68 -4.36
C ALA A 43 9.00 9.15 -3.25
N GLY A 44 10.02 8.34 -2.88
CA GLY A 44 11.00 8.70 -1.85
C GLY A 44 10.98 7.84 -0.60
N PHE A 45 10.33 6.66 -0.66
CA PHE A 45 10.39 5.67 0.43
C PHE A 45 11.80 5.09 0.60
N ALA A 46 12.15 4.66 1.80
CA ALA A 46 13.46 4.05 2.09
C ALA A 46 13.57 2.63 1.51
N GLU A 47 12.45 1.92 1.44
CA GLU A 47 12.30 0.60 0.82
C GLU A 47 10.82 0.33 0.48
N ILE A 48 10.58 -0.70 -0.32
CA ILE A 48 9.25 -1.23 -0.59
C ILE A 48 9.24 -2.72 -0.25
N VAL A 49 8.46 -3.10 0.75
CA VAL A 49 8.19 -4.49 1.11
C VAL A 49 6.92 -4.93 0.40
N VAL A 50 7.02 -5.89 -0.49
CA VAL A 50 5.87 -6.48 -1.21
C VAL A 50 5.53 -7.82 -0.57
N VAL A 51 4.32 -7.93 -0.01
CA VAL A 51 3.85 -9.15 0.64
C VAL A 51 3.10 -10.00 -0.38
N LEU A 52 3.62 -11.19 -0.61
CA LEU A 52 3.06 -12.20 -1.51
C LEU A 52 2.30 -13.28 -0.74
N GLY A 53 1.36 -13.93 -1.44
CA GLY A 53 0.60 -15.07 -0.92
C GLY A 53 0.29 -16.05 -2.03
N PHE A 54 -0.97 -16.12 -2.45
CA PHE A 54 -1.39 -17.02 -3.53
C PHE A 54 -0.62 -16.78 -4.84
N GLY A 55 0.02 -17.82 -5.38
CA GLY A 55 0.78 -17.72 -6.63
C GLY A 55 1.99 -16.77 -6.56
N GLY A 56 2.52 -16.51 -5.35
CA GLY A 56 3.51 -15.46 -5.10
C GLY A 56 4.78 -15.55 -5.94
N GLN A 57 5.30 -16.75 -6.20
CA GLN A 57 6.54 -16.93 -6.96
C GLN A 57 6.37 -16.54 -8.45
N GLU A 58 5.26 -16.96 -9.06
CA GLU A 58 4.95 -16.60 -10.45
C GLU A 58 4.68 -15.09 -10.55
N LEU A 59 3.87 -14.54 -9.63
CA LEU A 59 3.59 -13.12 -9.56
C LEU A 59 4.87 -12.29 -9.42
N ARG A 60 5.80 -12.71 -8.57
CA ARG A 60 7.10 -12.06 -8.42
C ARG A 60 7.88 -12.06 -9.72
N LYS A 61 8.03 -13.23 -10.35
CA LYS A 61 8.78 -13.39 -11.60
C LYS A 61 8.26 -12.47 -12.70
N GLU A 62 6.97 -12.54 -12.98
CA GLU A 62 6.30 -11.71 -13.99
C GLU A 62 6.42 -10.21 -13.66
N THR A 63 6.34 -9.85 -12.38
CA THR A 63 6.47 -8.46 -11.96
C THR A 63 7.91 -7.96 -12.16
N GLU A 64 8.93 -8.72 -11.73
CA GLU A 64 10.34 -8.35 -11.87
C GLU A 64 10.76 -8.15 -13.33
N GLU A 65 10.24 -8.98 -14.26
CA GLU A 65 10.49 -8.87 -15.70
C GLU A 65 9.91 -7.57 -16.29
N ASN A 66 8.86 -7.03 -15.66
CA ASN A 66 8.14 -5.84 -16.09
C ASN A 66 8.46 -4.57 -15.30
N LEU A 67 9.30 -4.62 -14.27
CA LEU A 67 9.78 -3.44 -13.58
C LEU A 67 10.66 -2.59 -14.51
N LEU A 68 10.47 -1.29 -14.48
CA LEU A 68 11.31 -0.38 -15.23
C LEU A 68 12.76 -0.49 -14.72
N ARG A 69 13.71 -0.72 -15.64
CA ARG A 69 15.15 -0.76 -15.36
C ARG A 69 15.68 0.66 -15.10
N ARG A 70 15.17 1.31 -14.07
CA ARG A 70 15.73 2.57 -13.59
C ARG A 70 16.62 2.25 -12.40
N SER A 71 17.88 2.68 -12.49
CA SER A 71 18.85 2.57 -11.40
C SER A 71 18.44 3.36 -10.14
N GLU A 72 17.50 4.28 -10.27
CA GLU A 72 17.07 5.19 -9.23
C GLU A 72 15.70 4.80 -8.65
N GLY A 73 15.62 4.70 -7.32
CA GLY A 73 14.38 4.42 -6.59
C GLY A 73 14.58 3.50 -5.39
N ALA A 74 13.57 3.40 -4.57
CA ALA A 74 13.59 2.56 -3.38
C ALA A 74 13.83 1.08 -3.76
N PRO A 75 14.68 0.35 -3.01
CA PRO A 75 14.84 -1.08 -3.19
C PRO A 75 13.53 -1.82 -2.91
N VAL A 76 13.27 -2.87 -3.68
CA VAL A 76 12.11 -3.74 -3.50
C VAL A 76 12.54 -5.03 -2.80
N ARG A 77 11.80 -5.38 -1.76
CA ARG A 77 11.98 -6.63 -1.02
C ARG A 77 10.68 -7.44 -1.04
N TRP A 78 10.79 -8.67 -1.46
CA TRP A 78 9.69 -9.62 -1.54
C TRP A 78 9.63 -10.45 -0.27
N VAL A 79 8.43 -10.62 0.28
CA VAL A 79 8.18 -11.41 1.48
C VAL A 79 6.96 -12.29 1.25
N GLU A 80 7.12 -13.60 1.47
CA GLU A 80 6.01 -14.54 1.37
C GLU A 80 5.24 -14.63 2.69
N ASN A 81 3.92 -14.59 2.62
CA ASN A 81 3.04 -14.89 3.73
C ASN A 81 2.46 -16.32 3.54
N PRO A 82 2.98 -17.33 4.23
CA PRO A 82 2.47 -18.69 4.12
C PRO A 82 1.06 -18.86 4.71
N HIS A 83 0.61 -17.88 5.49
CA HIS A 83 -0.70 -17.88 6.17
C HIS A 83 -1.70 -16.91 5.51
N TRP A 84 -1.54 -16.60 4.21
CA TRP A 84 -2.39 -15.64 3.50
C TRP A 84 -3.90 -16.00 3.57
N GLU A 85 -4.24 -17.29 3.65
CA GLU A 85 -5.62 -17.78 3.79
C GLU A 85 -6.28 -17.37 5.12
N SER A 86 -5.49 -17.08 6.15
CA SER A 86 -5.98 -16.57 7.44
C SER A 86 -6.51 -15.14 7.38
N GLY A 87 -6.50 -14.51 6.18
CA GLY A 87 -7.04 -13.18 5.94
C GLY A 87 -6.00 -12.07 5.89
N MET A 88 -6.48 -10.86 5.58
CA MET A 88 -5.63 -9.69 5.31
C MET A 88 -4.69 -9.35 6.48
N PHE A 89 -5.12 -9.55 7.73
CA PHE A 89 -4.32 -9.18 8.89
C PHE A 89 -3.02 -9.99 8.99
N SER A 90 -3.02 -11.26 8.55
CA SER A 90 -1.81 -12.08 8.48
C SER A 90 -0.77 -11.45 7.53
N SER A 91 -1.21 -10.96 6.38
CA SER A 91 -0.35 -10.28 5.40
C SER A 91 0.15 -8.93 5.92
N ILE A 92 -0.68 -8.17 6.63
CA ILE A 92 -0.28 -6.93 7.31
C ILE A 92 0.85 -7.22 8.30
N ARG A 93 0.68 -8.20 9.18
CA ARG A 93 1.71 -8.59 10.16
C ARG A 93 3.00 -9.02 9.49
N THR A 94 2.93 -9.85 8.45
CA THR A 94 4.09 -10.31 7.68
C THR A 94 4.86 -9.13 7.10
N GLY A 95 4.17 -8.16 6.48
CA GLY A 95 4.78 -6.97 5.90
C GLY A 95 5.38 -6.04 6.95
N LEU A 96 4.65 -5.78 8.04
CA LEU A 96 5.14 -4.92 9.14
C LEU A 96 6.35 -5.52 9.86
N ALA A 97 6.41 -6.84 10.03
CA ALA A 97 7.56 -7.52 10.63
C ALA A 97 8.82 -7.47 9.74
N ALA A 98 8.63 -7.21 8.46
CA ALA A 98 9.71 -7.19 7.49
C ALA A 98 10.29 -5.78 7.21
N ILE A 99 9.74 -4.70 7.72
CA ILE A 99 10.31 -3.35 7.53
C ILE A 99 11.68 -3.22 8.20
N ARG A 100 12.48 -2.25 7.73
CA ARG A 100 13.78 -1.94 8.34
C ARG A 100 13.62 -1.49 9.79
N PRO A 101 14.51 -1.94 10.70
CA PRO A 101 14.45 -1.55 12.12
C PRO A 101 14.54 -0.04 12.35
N GLU A 102 15.27 0.67 11.47
CA GLU A 102 15.45 2.12 11.54
C GLU A 102 14.27 2.92 10.97
N SER A 103 13.24 2.26 10.46
CA SER A 103 12.06 2.94 9.94
C SER A 103 11.27 3.61 11.05
N THR A 104 11.02 4.89 10.88
CA THR A 104 10.19 5.68 11.82
C THR A 104 8.71 5.43 11.62
N HIS A 105 8.31 5.07 10.38
CA HIS A 105 6.94 4.76 10.00
C HIS A 105 6.89 3.62 8.97
N ALA A 106 5.79 2.88 8.98
CA ALA A 106 5.38 2.00 7.89
C ALA A 106 4.23 2.63 7.10
N ALA A 107 4.38 2.78 5.79
CA ALA A 107 3.31 3.20 4.88
C ALA A 107 2.63 1.96 4.32
N LEU A 108 1.47 1.61 4.86
CA LEU A 108 0.72 0.40 4.51
C LEU A 108 -0.35 0.67 3.46
N SER A 109 -0.36 -0.11 2.40
CA SER A 109 -1.38 -0.04 1.34
C SER A 109 -1.67 -1.41 0.73
N PRO A 110 -2.91 -1.69 0.31
CA PRO A 110 -3.15 -2.72 -0.68
C PRO A 110 -2.41 -2.37 -1.97
N ALA A 111 -2.03 -3.38 -2.76
CA ALA A 111 -1.33 -3.20 -4.04
C ALA A 111 -2.28 -3.00 -5.24
N ASP A 112 -3.58 -2.96 -5.02
CA ASP A 112 -4.63 -2.83 -6.03
C ASP A 112 -5.12 -1.40 -6.26
N LEU A 113 -4.29 -0.40 -5.95
CA LEU A 113 -4.54 1.01 -6.23
C LEU A 113 -3.60 1.53 -7.35
N PRO A 114 -3.78 1.09 -8.61
CA PRO A 114 -2.86 1.45 -9.70
C PRO A 114 -2.92 2.92 -10.09
N PHE A 115 -3.98 3.63 -9.71
CA PHE A 115 -4.19 5.05 -10.04
C PHE A 115 -3.73 6.01 -8.93
N LEU A 116 -3.23 5.46 -7.80
CA LEU A 116 -2.66 6.26 -6.73
C LEU A 116 -1.46 7.07 -7.25
N ARG A 117 -1.53 8.40 -7.10
CA ARG A 117 -0.54 9.30 -7.69
C ARG A 117 0.74 9.36 -6.87
N ARG A 118 1.87 9.44 -7.56
CA ARG A 118 3.18 9.67 -6.92
C ARG A 118 3.21 10.98 -6.12
N SER A 119 2.51 12.02 -6.57
CA SER A 119 2.37 13.28 -5.83
C SER A 119 1.68 13.06 -4.49
N SER A 120 0.61 12.28 -4.45
CA SER A 120 -0.10 11.93 -3.20
C SER A 120 0.82 11.18 -2.23
N LEU A 121 1.60 10.22 -2.73
CA LEU A 121 2.60 9.51 -1.92
C LEU A 121 3.66 10.45 -1.33
N ARG A 122 4.14 11.42 -2.12
CA ARG A 122 5.10 12.44 -1.65
C ARG A 122 4.49 13.37 -0.61
N THR A 123 3.23 13.77 -0.78
CA THR A 123 2.51 14.58 0.22
C THR A 123 2.38 13.84 1.55
N VAL A 124 2.02 12.55 1.51
CA VAL A 124 1.93 11.71 2.71
C VAL A 124 3.31 11.54 3.38
N LEU A 125 4.38 11.35 2.61
CA LEU A 125 5.76 11.31 3.14
C LEU A 125 6.15 12.64 3.77
N PHE A 126 5.86 13.75 3.12
CA PHE A 126 6.16 15.09 3.66
C PHE A 126 5.43 15.31 4.99
N ALA A 127 4.18 14.85 5.13
CA ALA A 127 3.42 14.97 6.36
C ALA A 127 4.13 14.35 7.58
N THR A 128 4.97 13.32 7.39
CA THR A 128 5.76 12.73 8.50
C THR A 128 6.85 13.66 9.04
N THR A 129 7.16 14.74 8.35
CA THR A 129 8.18 15.72 8.76
C THR A 129 7.60 16.95 9.45
N LEU A 130 6.27 17.09 9.48
CA LEU A 130 5.59 18.22 10.08
C LEU A 130 5.58 18.10 11.62
N PRO A 131 5.72 19.20 12.34
CA PRO A 131 5.66 19.20 13.81
C PRO A 131 4.36 18.67 14.38
N GLU A 132 3.24 18.92 13.67
CA GLU A 132 1.89 18.46 14.04
C GLU A 132 1.73 16.95 13.88
N ALA A 133 2.48 16.35 12.95
CA ALA A 133 2.64 14.92 12.83
C ALA A 133 3.61 14.44 13.92
N ASP A 134 3.24 14.67 15.20
CA ASP A 134 3.90 14.00 16.31
C ASP A 134 4.29 12.59 15.87
N SER A 135 5.56 12.21 16.04
CA SER A 135 6.10 10.89 15.63
C SER A 135 5.27 9.71 16.16
N ARG A 136 4.24 9.98 16.94
CA ARG A 136 3.30 9.06 17.55
C ARG A 136 1.90 9.06 16.90
N ALA A 137 1.60 9.94 15.94
CA ALA A 137 0.30 9.97 15.30
C ALA A 137 0.20 8.95 14.15
N LEU A 138 -0.94 8.26 14.11
CA LEU A 138 -1.37 7.50 12.93
C LEU A 138 -1.83 8.50 11.87
N LEU A 139 -1.14 8.57 10.71
CA LEU A 139 -1.50 9.51 9.65
C LEU A 139 -2.35 8.82 8.60
N VAL A 140 -3.48 9.43 8.25
CA VAL A 140 -4.47 8.85 7.34
C VAL A 140 -4.87 9.87 6.27
N PRO A 141 -4.53 9.66 4.99
CA PRO A 141 -5.05 10.52 3.94
C PRO A 141 -6.56 10.34 3.80
N VAL A 142 -7.27 11.45 3.59
CA VAL A 142 -8.72 11.45 3.42
C VAL A 142 -9.13 12.17 2.15
N CYS A 143 -10.18 11.65 1.50
CA CYS A 143 -10.90 12.33 0.43
C CYS A 143 -12.35 12.50 0.87
N GLY A 144 -12.76 13.72 1.14
CA GLY A 144 -14.00 13.98 1.84
C GLY A 144 -14.01 13.31 3.23
N MET A 145 -15.04 12.50 3.51
CA MET A 145 -15.16 11.77 4.79
C MET A 145 -14.56 10.36 4.74
N ARG A 146 -13.98 9.95 3.61
CA ARG A 146 -13.48 8.58 3.39
C ARG A 146 -11.97 8.52 3.62
N ARG A 147 -11.54 7.57 4.45
CA ARG A 147 -10.13 7.25 4.69
C ARG A 147 -9.56 6.48 3.51
N GLY A 148 -8.37 6.88 3.04
CA GLY A 148 -7.68 6.26 1.92
C GLY A 148 -6.32 5.70 2.28
N HIS A 149 -5.52 5.46 1.27
CA HIS A 149 -4.19 4.86 1.35
C HIS A 149 -3.09 5.81 0.85
N PRO A 150 -1.84 5.61 1.35
CA PRO A 150 -1.41 4.68 2.40
C PRO A 150 -1.76 5.14 3.82
N LEU A 151 -1.95 4.17 4.71
CA LEU A 151 -1.98 4.42 6.15
C LEU A 151 -0.54 4.49 6.67
N LEU A 152 -0.13 5.59 7.33
CA LEU A 152 1.20 5.67 7.94
C LEU A 152 1.13 5.33 9.42
N ILE A 153 1.79 4.23 9.76
CA ILE A 153 1.81 3.64 11.10
C ILE A 153 3.17 3.94 11.72
N PRO A 154 3.28 4.75 12.80
CA PRO A 154 4.55 4.98 13.46
C PRO A 154 5.12 3.71 14.10
N ALA A 155 6.44 3.62 14.18
CA ALA A 155 7.16 2.40 14.58
C ALA A 155 6.68 1.77 15.90
N PHE A 156 6.33 2.59 16.89
CA PHE A 156 5.83 2.06 18.18
C PHE A 156 4.45 1.39 18.03
N LEU A 157 3.60 1.88 17.10
CA LEU A 157 2.32 1.20 16.79
C LEU A 157 2.55 -0.05 15.95
N VAL A 158 3.58 -0.09 15.10
CA VAL A 158 3.96 -1.32 14.40
C VAL A 158 4.27 -2.42 15.42
N ALA A 159 5.11 -2.14 16.43
CA ALA A 159 5.41 -3.10 17.49
C ALA A 159 4.14 -3.57 18.23
N ARG A 160 3.21 -2.64 18.51
CA ARG A 160 1.92 -2.95 19.13
C ARG A 160 1.07 -3.88 18.25
N VAL A 161 0.91 -3.58 16.96
CA VAL A 161 0.15 -4.42 16.02
C VAL A 161 0.73 -5.83 15.94
N LEU A 162 2.06 -5.95 15.94
CA LEU A 162 2.74 -7.25 15.92
C LEU A 162 2.51 -8.08 17.19
N SER A 163 2.20 -7.45 18.32
CA SER A 163 1.87 -8.14 19.58
C SER A 163 0.42 -8.64 19.67
N TRP A 164 -0.47 -8.20 18.76
CA TRP A 164 -1.87 -8.61 18.79
C TRP A 164 -2.08 -10.08 18.36
N PRO A 165 -3.20 -10.71 18.76
CA PRO A 165 -3.57 -12.03 18.26
C PRO A 165 -3.61 -12.10 16.73
N ALA A 166 -3.41 -13.30 16.17
CA ALA A 166 -3.32 -13.47 14.71
C ALA A 166 -4.65 -13.24 13.99
N ASP A 167 -5.76 -13.38 14.67
CA ASP A 167 -7.13 -13.19 14.21
C ASP A 167 -7.69 -11.78 14.44
N ASP A 168 -6.85 -10.85 14.92
CA ASP A 168 -7.22 -9.45 15.14
C ASP A 168 -7.35 -8.68 13.81
N ARG A 169 -7.62 -7.38 13.89
CA ARG A 169 -7.82 -6.50 12.70
C ARG A 169 -7.11 -5.16 12.90
N LEU A 170 -6.51 -4.66 11.82
CA LEU A 170 -5.82 -3.35 11.87
C LEU A 170 -6.73 -2.19 12.29
N ASN A 171 -8.03 -2.27 11.96
CA ASN A 171 -9.00 -1.23 12.34
C ASN A 171 -9.08 -1.00 13.86
N ARG A 172 -8.62 -1.93 14.67
CA ARG A 172 -8.50 -1.77 16.12
C ARG A 172 -7.64 -0.54 16.47
N LEU A 173 -6.63 -0.18 15.67
CA LEU A 173 -5.82 1.03 15.90
C LEU A 173 -6.68 2.30 16.05
N PHE A 174 -7.77 2.40 15.31
CA PHE A 174 -8.67 3.56 15.36
C PHE A 174 -9.57 3.59 16.59
N ALA A 175 -9.68 2.48 17.32
CA ALA A 175 -10.46 2.36 18.55
C ALA A 175 -9.60 2.43 19.83
N GLU A 176 -8.27 2.39 19.69
CA GLU A 176 -7.36 2.51 20.83
C GLU A 176 -7.38 3.95 21.38
N PRO A 177 -7.68 4.16 22.68
CA PRO A 177 -7.93 5.51 23.23
C PRO A 177 -6.67 6.39 23.28
N ASP A 178 -5.48 5.79 23.26
CA ASP A 178 -4.19 6.46 23.29
C ASP A 178 -3.56 6.66 21.90
N VAL A 179 -4.25 6.23 20.85
CA VAL A 179 -3.79 6.43 19.47
C VAL A 179 -4.34 7.75 18.92
N LYS A 180 -3.43 8.70 18.74
CA LYS A 180 -3.75 9.95 18.05
C LYS A 180 -3.88 9.66 16.55
N VAL A 181 -5.01 9.98 15.95
CA VAL A 181 -5.23 9.88 14.50
C VAL A 181 -5.21 11.29 13.92
N LEU A 182 -4.31 11.53 12.95
CA LEU A 182 -4.24 12.76 12.20
C LEU A 182 -4.73 12.50 10.77
N GLN A 183 -5.83 13.11 10.41
CA GLN A 183 -6.36 13.07 9.04
C GLN A 183 -5.61 14.08 8.18
N LEU A 184 -5.12 13.64 7.03
CA LEU A 184 -4.45 14.45 6.04
C LEU A 184 -5.45 14.77 4.92
N GLU A 185 -5.84 16.02 4.81
CA GLU A 185 -6.81 16.50 3.82
C GLU A 185 -6.15 16.91 2.50
N GLY A 186 -6.96 17.18 1.47
CA GLY A 186 -6.50 17.68 0.17
C GLY A 186 -6.13 16.59 -0.84
N PHE A 187 -6.49 15.35 -0.60
CA PHE A 187 -6.31 14.25 -1.55
C PHE A 187 -7.53 14.08 -2.46
N ASP A 188 -7.26 13.65 -3.68
CA ASP A 188 -8.30 13.25 -4.62
C ASP A 188 -8.74 11.78 -4.41
N GLU A 189 -9.75 11.35 -5.17
CA GLU A 189 -10.32 10.01 -5.03
C GLU A 189 -9.34 8.86 -5.35
N THR A 190 -8.20 9.13 -6.00
CA THR A 190 -7.22 8.08 -6.37
C THR A 190 -6.65 7.34 -5.16
N ILE A 191 -6.72 7.92 -3.97
CA ILE A 191 -6.35 7.26 -2.70
C ILE A 191 -7.37 6.20 -2.25
N LEU A 192 -8.51 6.11 -2.94
CA LEU A 192 -9.66 5.25 -2.61
C LEU A 192 -9.99 4.25 -3.72
N LEU A 193 -9.36 4.39 -4.91
CA LEU A 193 -9.73 3.63 -6.12
C LEU A 193 -9.02 2.28 -6.15
N ASP A 194 -9.52 1.34 -5.38
CA ASP A 194 -9.16 -0.07 -5.48
C ASP A 194 -9.79 -0.73 -6.73
N VAL A 195 -9.03 -1.61 -7.36
CA VAL A 195 -9.46 -2.38 -8.52
C VAL A 195 -9.82 -3.78 -8.09
N ASP A 196 -11.11 -4.07 -7.99
CA ASP A 196 -11.62 -5.39 -7.59
C ASP A 196 -12.11 -6.23 -8.78
N ARG A 197 -12.48 -5.56 -9.87
CA ARG A 197 -13.01 -6.19 -11.10
C ARG A 197 -12.35 -5.61 -12.35
N PRO A 198 -12.32 -6.33 -13.49
CA PRO A 198 -11.79 -5.79 -14.74
C PRO A 198 -12.43 -4.46 -15.19
N ALA A 199 -13.73 -4.26 -14.91
CA ALA A 199 -14.44 -3.03 -15.22
C ALA A 199 -13.88 -1.80 -14.47
N ASP A 200 -13.34 -1.99 -13.27
CA ASP A 200 -12.80 -0.91 -12.45
C ASP A 200 -11.54 -0.30 -13.10
N LEU A 201 -10.72 -1.13 -13.78
CA LEU A 201 -9.57 -0.65 -14.56
C LEU A 201 -10.00 0.30 -15.67
N ALA A 202 -11.05 -0.05 -16.42
CA ALA A 202 -11.55 0.77 -17.52
C ALA A 202 -12.19 2.07 -16.99
N ALA A 203 -12.97 1.98 -15.93
CA ALA A 203 -13.64 3.12 -15.32
C ALA A 203 -12.65 4.12 -14.70
N ALA A 204 -11.61 3.62 -14.04
CA ALA A 204 -10.61 4.46 -13.39
C ALA A 204 -9.61 5.08 -14.37
N ALA A 205 -9.39 4.49 -15.55
CA ALA A 205 -8.56 5.04 -16.63
C ALA A 205 -9.27 6.13 -17.44
N ALA A 206 -10.61 6.27 -17.33
CA ALA A 206 -11.36 7.29 -18.04
C ALA A 206 -11.03 8.70 -17.50
N PRO A 207 -11.00 9.74 -18.37
CA PRO A 207 -10.81 11.12 -17.94
C PRO A 207 -11.83 11.53 -16.87
N ALA A 208 -11.41 12.34 -15.91
CA ALA A 208 -12.22 12.74 -14.74
C ALA A 208 -13.58 13.40 -15.05
N GLY A 209 -13.85 13.77 -16.31
CA GLY A 209 -15.13 14.34 -16.78
C GLY A 209 -16.16 13.31 -17.27
N THR A 210 -15.83 12.01 -17.31
CA THR A 210 -16.69 10.95 -17.90
C THR A 210 -17.22 9.96 -16.86
N ARG A 211 -16.91 10.18 -15.58
CA ARG A 211 -17.38 9.32 -14.49
C ARG A 211 -18.77 9.77 -14.07
N ALA A 212 -19.81 9.01 -14.47
CA ALA A 212 -21.19 9.20 -14.08
C ALA A 212 -21.47 8.58 -12.71
#